data_0c44716a332cfe14a6321ba01218c13f
#
_entry.id   0c44716a332cfe14a6321ba01218c13f
#
_cell.length_a   1.000
_cell.length_b   1.000
_cell.length_c   1.000
_cell.angle_alpha   90.00
_cell.angle_beta   90.00
_cell.angle_gamma   90.00
#
_symmetry.space_group_name_H-M   'P 1'
#
loop_
_entity.id
_entity.type
_entity.pdbx_description
1 polymer ?
#
loop_
_entity_poly.entity_id
_entity_poly.type
_entity_poly.pdbx_seq_one_letter_code
_entity_poly.pdbx_strand_id
1 'polypeptide(L)'
;SSWAIDILAENDYMYDSSIVPAKTSMYGSPNAEHKPYRITSKSIEKNNSSGKLIEFPLMTTTFLGKKIPAAGGFYLRTLPMKVTKNAIKNYEKQGIPANFYIHSWELTPEYMPKLDLPFKDNFVTFHNIDKAYQRMNDILKEFSFTSFSNYLSQNTI
;
A
#
# COMPACT_ATOMS: atom_id res chain seq x y z
N SER A 1 9.20 -11.67 -1.73
CA SER A 1 10.13 -12.74 -1.26
C SER A 1 11.31 -12.10 -0.54
N SER A 2 11.67 -12.60 0.64
CA SER A 2 12.71 -11.99 1.50
C SER A 2 14.08 -11.88 0.83
N TRP A 3 14.42 -12.81 -0.09
CA TRP A 3 15.69 -12.75 -0.85
C TRP A 3 15.85 -11.45 -1.69
N ALA A 4 14.74 -10.86 -2.13
CA ALA A 4 14.81 -9.63 -2.93
C ALA A 4 15.28 -8.41 -2.11
N ILE A 5 15.07 -8.43 -0.79
CA ILE A 5 15.48 -7.35 0.11
C ILE A 5 17.00 -7.14 0.10
N ASP A 6 17.76 -8.21 0.13
CA ASP A 6 19.23 -8.12 0.10
C ASP A 6 19.70 -7.57 -1.25
N ILE A 7 19.11 -8.03 -2.36
CA ILE A 7 19.41 -7.54 -3.71
C ILE A 7 19.10 -6.05 -3.85
N LEU A 8 17.95 -5.61 -3.35
CA LEU A 8 17.58 -4.18 -3.37
C LEU A 8 18.58 -3.35 -2.56
N ALA A 9 18.94 -3.81 -1.36
CA ALA A 9 19.91 -3.14 -0.50
C ALA A 9 21.33 -3.09 -1.08
N GLU A 10 21.75 -4.13 -1.82
CA GLU A 10 23.04 -4.22 -2.52
C GLU A 10 23.09 -3.31 -3.74
N ASN A 11 21.94 -3.00 -4.35
CA ASN A 11 21.82 -2.09 -5.49
C ASN A 11 21.39 -0.68 -5.08
N ASP A 12 21.69 -0.29 -3.84
CA ASP A 12 21.49 1.07 -3.30
C ASP A 12 20.03 1.58 -3.33
N TYR A 13 19.06 0.70 -3.35
CA TYR A 13 17.68 1.10 -3.10
C TYR A 13 17.52 1.52 -1.64
N MET A 14 16.92 2.69 -1.43
CA MET A 14 16.78 3.29 -0.09
C MET A 14 15.49 2.85 0.61
N TYR A 15 14.44 2.58 -0.16
CA TYR A 15 13.11 2.23 0.36
C TYR A 15 12.39 1.23 -0.54
N ASP A 16 11.46 0.51 0.06
CA ASP A 16 10.56 -0.46 -0.55
C ASP A 16 9.13 -0.24 -0.04
N SER A 17 8.14 -0.78 -0.71
CA SER A 17 6.75 -0.77 -0.30
C SER A 17 6.05 -2.02 -0.82
N SER A 18 6.37 -3.16 -0.21
CA SER A 18 5.85 -4.47 -0.60
C SER A 18 5.03 -5.13 0.50
N ILE A 19 5.07 -4.61 1.73
CA ILE A 19 4.47 -5.27 2.89
C ILE A 19 3.09 -4.70 3.18
N VAL A 20 2.13 -5.61 3.35
CA VAL A 20 0.77 -5.31 3.76
C VAL A 20 0.55 -5.84 5.17
N PRO A 21 0.40 -4.98 6.19
CA PRO A 21 0.18 -5.40 7.58
C PRO A 21 -1.24 -5.92 7.84
N ALA A 22 -1.72 -6.84 7.02
CA ALA A 22 -3.01 -7.49 7.15
C ALA A 22 -2.95 -8.89 6.56
N LYS A 23 -3.83 -9.78 7.02
CA LYS A 23 -3.98 -11.12 6.43
C LYS A 23 -4.99 -11.05 5.28
N THR A 24 -4.58 -11.45 4.09
CA THR A 24 -5.48 -11.62 2.93
C THR A 24 -5.45 -13.08 2.45
N SER A 25 -6.27 -13.42 1.48
CA SER A 25 -6.25 -14.77 0.87
C SER A 25 -5.07 -15.00 -0.06
N MET A 26 -4.38 -13.94 -0.50
CA MET A 26 -3.33 -14.02 -1.52
C MET A 26 -1.95 -13.61 -0.98
N TYR A 27 -1.90 -12.68 -0.02
CA TYR A 27 -0.67 -12.09 0.51
C TYR A 27 -0.92 -11.45 1.87
N GLY A 28 0.15 -10.94 2.48
CA GLY A 28 0.09 -10.12 3.69
C GLY A 28 0.98 -10.64 4.81
N SER A 29 1.40 -9.71 5.64
CA SER A 29 2.24 -9.91 6.83
C SER A 29 1.54 -9.29 8.04
N PRO A 30 0.58 -9.99 8.66
CA PRO A 30 -0.33 -9.41 9.67
C PRO A 30 0.37 -8.89 10.92
N ASN A 31 1.61 -9.36 11.19
CA ASN A 31 2.43 -8.95 12.32
C ASN A 31 3.40 -7.80 11.99
N ALA A 32 3.42 -7.33 10.74
CA ALA A 32 4.32 -6.26 10.31
C ALA A 32 3.97 -4.92 10.98
N GLU A 33 4.97 -4.05 11.08
CA GLU A 33 4.80 -2.68 11.55
C GLU A 33 3.86 -1.90 10.62
N HIS A 34 3.24 -0.84 11.15
CA HIS A 34 2.37 0.05 10.37
C HIS A 34 3.06 1.36 9.95
N LYS A 35 4.08 1.77 10.69
CA LYS A 35 4.92 2.92 10.38
C LYS A 35 6.12 2.48 9.54
N PRO A 36 6.79 3.38 8.82
CA PRO A 36 8.04 3.05 8.13
C PRO A 36 9.08 2.48 9.09
N TYR A 37 9.82 1.47 8.67
CA TYR A 37 10.81 0.77 9.49
C TYR A 37 11.91 0.11 8.62
N ARG A 38 13.09 -0.15 9.22
CA ARG A 38 14.21 -0.79 8.54
C ARG A 38 14.02 -2.29 8.48
N ILE A 39 14.28 -2.89 7.31
CA ILE A 39 14.14 -4.32 7.06
C ILE A 39 15.43 -4.97 6.58
N THR A 40 15.50 -6.28 6.81
CA THR A 40 16.50 -7.19 6.23
C THR A 40 15.79 -8.43 5.73
N SER A 41 16.42 -9.25 4.89
CA SER A 41 15.86 -10.54 4.44
C SER A 41 15.48 -11.49 5.59
N LYS A 42 16.11 -11.34 6.77
CA LYS A 42 15.84 -12.13 7.98
C LYS A 42 14.76 -11.51 8.88
N SER A 43 14.44 -10.22 8.72
CA SER A 43 13.45 -9.50 9.52
C SER A 43 12.68 -8.54 8.63
N ILE A 44 11.60 -9.04 8.01
CA ILE A 44 10.76 -8.27 7.11
C ILE A 44 9.50 -7.69 7.80
N GLU A 45 9.14 -8.17 8.99
CA GLU A 45 7.93 -7.73 9.71
C GLU A 45 8.20 -6.78 10.87
N LYS A 46 9.44 -6.73 11.35
CA LYS A 46 9.86 -5.93 12.51
C LYS A 46 11.08 -5.11 12.21
N ASN A 47 11.11 -3.93 12.84
CA ASN A 47 12.24 -3.03 12.69
C ASN A 47 13.57 -3.71 13.06
N ASN A 48 14.54 -3.58 12.16
CA ASN A 48 15.91 -4.05 12.37
C ASN A 48 16.88 -2.91 12.03
N SER A 49 17.52 -2.35 13.04
CA SER A 49 18.44 -1.20 12.90
C SER A 49 19.64 -1.48 11.97
N SER A 50 19.99 -2.74 11.72
CA SER A 50 21.03 -3.11 10.75
C SER A 50 20.54 -3.07 9.29
N GLY A 51 19.24 -2.94 9.06
CA GLY A 51 18.66 -2.86 7.72
C GLY A 51 19.02 -1.56 7.02
N LYS A 52 19.47 -1.67 5.76
CA LYS A 52 19.71 -0.52 4.88
C LYS A 52 18.44 -0.05 4.20
N LEU A 53 17.53 -0.98 3.88
CA LEU A 53 16.28 -0.70 3.18
C LEU A 53 15.19 -0.32 4.17
N ILE A 54 14.43 0.74 3.84
CA ILE A 54 13.29 1.20 4.63
C ILE A 54 12.01 0.73 3.96
N GLU A 55 11.23 -0.07 4.67
CA GLU A 55 9.89 -0.45 4.24
C GLU A 55 8.88 0.63 4.58
N PHE A 56 8.06 0.99 3.60
CA PHE A 56 6.84 1.81 3.77
C PHE A 56 5.61 0.93 3.64
N PRO A 57 5.09 0.38 4.74
CA PRO A 57 3.97 -0.56 4.67
C PRO A 57 2.72 0.07 4.07
N LEU A 58 1.95 -0.73 3.35
CA LEU A 58 0.68 -0.28 2.80
C LEU A 58 -0.35 -0.03 3.92
N MET A 59 -1.11 1.05 3.78
CA MET A 59 -2.14 1.41 4.75
C MET A 59 -3.20 0.32 4.89
N THR A 60 -3.57 0.03 6.13
CA THR A 60 -4.64 -0.91 6.51
C THR A 60 -5.70 -0.22 7.35
N THR A 61 -6.86 -0.85 7.48
CA THR A 61 -7.93 -0.39 8.36
C THR A 61 -8.67 -1.57 8.99
N THR A 62 -9.48 -1.30 10.00
CA THR A 62 -10.45 -2.28 10.51
C THR A 62 -11.82 -2.00 9.91
N PHE A 63 -12.37 -2.99 9.24
CA PHE A 63 -13.69 -2.93 8.64
C PHE A 63 -14.48 -4.19 9.01
N LEU A 64 -15.69 -4.03 9.55
CA LEU A 64 -16.51 -5.12 10.08
C LEU A 64 -15.74 -6.05 11.03
N GLY A 65 -14.93 -5.48 11.93
CA GLY A 65 -14.16 -6.24 12.93
C GLY A 65 -12.91 -6.95 12.38
N LYS A 66 -12.61 -6.83 11.08
CA LYS A 66 -11.43 -7.46 10.46
C LYS A 66 -10.44 -6.41 10.00
N LYS A 67 -9.14 -6.68 10.21
CA LYS A 67 -8.06 -5.88 9.64
C LYS A 67 -7.91 -6.22 8.17
N ILE A 68 -8.05 -5.23 7.31
CA ILE A 68 -7.98 -5.35 5.86
C ILE A 68 -7.05 -4.29 5.26
N PRO A 69 -6.47 -4.51 4.07
CA PRO A 69 -5.82 -3.44 3.33
C PRO A 69 -6.82 -2.32 3.01
N ALA A 70 -6.38 -1.06 3.09
CA ALA A 70 -7.18 0.11 2.74
C ALA A 70 -6.49 0.97 1.66
N ALA A 71 -5.28 0.58 1.28
CA ALA A 71 -4.52 1.11 0.16
C ALA A 71 -4.44 0.10 -0.97
N GLY A 72 -4.29 0.56 -2.19
CA GLY A 72 -4.26 -0.27 -3.38
C GLY A 72 -5.56 -0.21 -4.17
N GLY A 73 -5.43 -0.33 -5.49
CA GLY A 73 -6.50 -0.03 -6.43
C GLY A 73 -7.77 -0.86 -6.22
N PHE A 74 -7.67 -2.17 -5.98
CA PHE A 74 -8.84 -2.99 -5.68
C PHE A 74 -9.63 -2.48 -4.46
N TYR A 75 -8.94 -2.14 -3.37
CA TYR A 75 -9.59 -1.63 -2.16
C TYR A 75 -10.13 -0.21 -2.35
N LEU A 76 -9.42 0.64 -3.10
CA LEU A 76 -9.91 1.95 -3.51
C LEU A 76 -11.24 1.84 -4.25
N ARG A 77 -11.38 0.87 -5.15
CA ARG A 77 -12.57 0.67 -5.98
C ARG A 77 -13.73 0.00 -5.23
N THR A 78 -13.42 -0.80 -4.21
CA THR A 78 -14.39 -1.69 -3.55
C THR A 78 -14.89 -1.15 -2.23
N LEU A 79 -14.02 -0.56 -1.40
CA LEU A 79 -14.41 -0.02 -0.10
C LEU A 79 -15.27 1.25 -0.25
N PRO A 80 -16.20 1.49 0.68
CA PRO A 80 -16.85 2.80 0.76
C PRO A 80 -15.80 3.90 0.95
N MET A 81 -15.87 4.99 0.18
CA MET A 81 -14.91 6.10 0.25
C MET A 81 -14.73 6.66 1.67
N LYS A 82 -15.81 6.68 2.47
CA LYS A 82 -15.75 7.09 3.87
C LYS A 82 -14.81 6.22 4.71
N VAL A 83 -14.73 4.90 4.43
CA VAL A 83 -13.82 3.97 5.12
C VAL A 83 -12.37 4.29 4.76
N THR A 84 -12.09 4.48 3.48
CA THR A 84 -10.74 4.84 2.99
C THR A 84 -10.28 6.19 3.56
N LYS A 85 -11.13 7.21 3.50
CA LYS A 85 -10.82 8.55 4.04
C LYS A 85 -10.61 8.52 5.56
N ASN A 86 -11.41 7.77 6.30
CA ASN A 86 -11.22 7.60 7.73
C ASN A 86 -9.92 6.85 8.06
N ALA A 87 -9.52 5.86 7.24
CA ALA A 87 -8.25 5.18 7.40
C ALA A 87 -7.07 6.16 7.26
N ILE A 88 -7.07 7.03 6.24
CA ILE A 88 -6.06 8.06 6.06
C ILE A 88 -6.00 8.99 7.28
N LYS A 89 -7.15 9.54 7.71
CA LYS A 89 -7.24 10.42 8.90
C LYS A 89 -6.74 9.74 10.19
N ASN A 90 -6.95 8.44 10.33
CA ASN A 90 -6.44 7.69 11.48
C ASN A 90 -4.91 7.54 11.44
N TYR A 91 -4.31 7.35 10.26
CA TYR A 91 -2.87 7.33 10.11
C TYR A 91 -2.26 8.71 10.39
N GLU A 92 -2.84 9.78 9.85
CA GLU A 92 -2.42 11.17 10.14
C GLU A 92 -2.44 11.47 11.64
N LYS A 93 -3.52 11.10 12.35
CA LYS A 93 -3.63 11.30 13.81
C LYS A 93 -2.55 10.56 14.60
N GLN A 94 -2.02 9.47 14.09
CA GLN A 94 -0.94 8.69 14.69
C GLN A 94 0.45 9.16 14.25
N GLY A 95 0.55 10.16 13.37
CA GLY A 95 1.82 10.59 12.77
C GLY A 95 2.45 9.55 11.85
N ILE A 96 1.64 8.64 11.28
CA ILE A 96 2.08 7.58 10.39
C ILE A 96 1.71 7.97 8.96
N PRO A 97 2.62 7.87 7.97
CA PRO A 97 2.27 8.14 6.58
C PRO A 97 1.28 7.09 6.05
N ALA A 98 0.17 7.56 5.49
CA ALA A 98 -0.80 6.71 4.83
C ALA A 98 -0.28 6.34 3.43
N ASN A 99 0.50 5.26 3.35
CA ASN A 99 1.05 4.80 2.09
C ASN A 99 -0.03 4.17 1.22
N PHE A 100 -0.12 4.64 -0.02
CA PHE A 100 -1.14 4.26 -0.99
C PHE A 100 -0.50 3.82 -2.32
N TYR A 101 -1.03 2.78 -2.94
CA TYR A 101 -0.53 2.28 -4.21
C TYR A 101 -1.67 2.03 -5.21
N ILE A 102 -1.45 2.36 -6.46
CA ILE A 102 -2.37 2.13 -7.56
C ILE A 102 -1.58 1.90 -8.85
N HIS A 103 -2.06 1.03 -9.70
CA HIS A 103 -1.45 0.81 -11.00
C HIS A 103 -1.96 1.83 -12.03
N SER A 104 -1.11 2.16 -13.00
CA SER A 104 -1.48 3.07 -14.09
C SER A 104 -2.71 2.60 -14.88
N TRP A 105 -2.79 1.30 -15.18
CA TRP A 105 -3.92 0.72 -15.91
C TRP A 105 -5.27 0.82 -15.16
N GLU A 106 -5.27 0.95 -13.84
CA GLU A 106 -6.49 1.19 -13.07
C GLU A 106 -7.02 2.62 -13.24
N LEU A 107 -6.15 3.57 -13.62
CA LEU A 107 -6.52 4.95 -13.87
C LEU A 107 -6.86 5.23 -15.34
N THR A 108 -6.42 4.36 -16.25
CA THR A 108 -6.60 4.47 -17.70
C THR A 108 -7.11 3.14 -18.28
N PRO A 109 -8.28 2.66 -17.81
CA PRO A 109 -8.78 1.32 -18.16
C PRO A 109 -9.09 1.15 -19.64
N GLU A 110 -9.27 2.24 -20.38
CA GLU A 110 -9.49 2.25 -21.83
C GLU A 110 -8.31 1.69 -22.64
N TYR A 111 -7.10 1.73 -22.08
CA TYR A 111 -5.89 1.17 -22.70
C TYR A 111 -5.60 -0.26 -22.25
N MET A 112 -6.39 -0.80 -21.35
CA MET A 112 -6.17 -2.16 -20.86
C MET A 112 -6.68 -3.19 -21.88
N PRO A 113 -5.86 -4.21 -22.24
CA PRO A 113 -6.33 -5.26 -23.13
C PRO A 113 -7.46 -6.07 -22.48
N LYS A 114 -8.37 -6.56 -23.31
CA LYS A 114 -9.38 -7.51 -22.85
C LYS A 114 -8.70 -8.84 -22.52
N LEU A 115 -8.82 -9.25 -21.26
CA LEU A 115 -8.22 -10.49 -20.77
C LEU A 115 -9.34 -11.49 -20.48
N ASP A 116 -9.15 -12.72 -20.93
CA ASP A 116 -10.02 -13.85 -20.53
C ASP A 116 -9.50 -14.40 -19.21
N LEU A 117 -10.15 -14.01 -18.12
CA LEU A 117 -9.75 -14.36 -16.75
C LEU A 117 -10.84 -15.20 -16.07
N PRO A 118 -10.46 -16.13 -15.19
CA PRO A 118 -11.40 -16.78 -14.29
C PRO A 118 -12.26 -15.76 -13.53
N PHE A 119 -13.49 -16.12 -13.19
CA PHE A 119 -14.46 -15.19 -12.57
C PHE A 119 -13.89 -14.40 -11.37
N LYS A 120 -13.16 -15.07 -10.48
CA LYS A 120 -12.57 -14.44 -9.30
C LYS A 120 -11.51 -13.39 -9.68
N ASP A 121 -10.62 -13.71 -10.60
CA ASP A 121 -9.54 -12.84 -11.05
C ASP A 121 -10.11 -11.68 -11.87
N ASN A 122 -11.11 -11.95 -12.69
CA ASN A 122 -11.85 -10.94 -13.43
C ASN A 122 -12.51 -9.93 -12.47
N PHE A 123 -13.18 -10.42 -11.42
CA PHE A 123 -13.77 -9.53 -10.39
C PHE A 123 -12.71 -8.66 -9.71
N VAL A 124 -11.60 -9.24 -9.24
CA VAL A 124 -10.54 -8.47 -8.57
C VAL A 124 -9.93 -7.44 -9.51
N THR A 125 -9.75 -7.80 -10.78
CA THR A 125 -9.11 -6.92 -11.78
C THR A 125 -10.02 -5.80 -12.24
N PHE A 126 -11.29 -6.08 -12.56
CA PHE A 126 -12.14 -5.14 -13.29
C PHE A 126 -13.30 -4.53 -12.49
N HIS A 127 -13.60 -5.06 -11.28
CA HIS A 127 -14.73 -4.53 -10.52
C HIS A 127 -14.59 -3.03 -10.22
N ASN A 128 -15.58 -2.24 -10.64
CA ASN A 128 -15.61 -0.78 -10.48
C ASN A 128 -14.36 -0.04 -11.01
N ILE A 129 -13.71 -0.56 -12.03
CA ILE A 129 -12.47 0.03 -12.57
C ILE A 129 -12.70 1.45 -13.11
N ASP A 130 -13.87 1.70 -13.68
CA ASP A 130 -14.35 3.00 -14.15
C ASP A 130 -14.36 4.09 -13.06
N LYS A 131 -14.45 3.69 -11.80
CA LYS A 131 -14.47 4.59 -10.63
C LYS A 131 -13.09 4.91 -10.06
N ALA A 132 -12.05 4.20 -10.47
CA ALA A 132 -10.72 4.31 -9.87
C ALA A 132 -10.16 5.74 -9.96
N TYR A 133 -10.19 6.32 -11.16
CA TYR A 133 -9.70 7.67 -11.41
C TYR A 133 -10.42 8.72 -10.55
N GLN A 134 -11.76 8.72 -10.56
CA GLN A 134 -12.53 9.69 -9.80
C GLN A 134 -12.27 9.56 -8.30
N ARG A 135 -12.23 8.34 -7.78
CA ARG A 135 -11.97 8.08 -6.36
C ARG A 135 -10.56 8.49 -5.94
N MET A 136 -9.56 8.26 -6.78
CA MET A 136 -8.20 8.73 -6.52
C MET A 136 -8.14 10.26 -6.52
N ASN A 137 -8.78 10.89 -7.49
CA ASN A 137 -8.87 12.35 -7.58
C ASN A 137 -9.55 12.97 -6.32
N ASP A 138 -10.59 12.33 -5.80
CA ASP A 138 -11.28 12.77 -4.58
C ASP A 138 -10.37 12.67 -3.33
N ILE A 139 -9.48 11.67 -3.28
CA ILE A 139 -8.47 11.55 -2.21
C ILE A 139 -7.41 12.64 -2.36
N LEU A 140 -6.87 12.84 -3.57
CA LEU A 140 -5.84 13.85 -3.85
C LEU A 140 -6.33 15.28 -3.61
N LYS A 141 -7.64 15.56 -3.72
CA LYS A 141 -8.22 16.87 -3.39
C LYS A 141 -8.37 17.12 -1.90
N GLU A 142 -8.53 16.06 -1.10
CA GLU A 142 -8.77 16.18 0.35
C GLU A 142 -7.50 16.06 1.19
N PHE A 143 -6.50 15.30 0.72
CA PHE A 143 -5.28 14.99 1.47
C PHE A 143 -4.04 15.44 0.72
N SER A 144 -3.02 15.88 1.47
CA SER A 144 -1.71 16.23 0.92
C SER A 144 -0.82 14.98 0.85
N PHE A 145 -0.13 14.84 -0.27
CA PHE A 145 0.81 13.73 -0.51
C PHE A 145 2.22 14.23 -0.70
N THR A 146 3.18 13.39 -0.35
CA THR A 146 4.61 13.64 -0.56
C THR A 146 5.29 12.37 -1.07
N SER A 147 6.50 12.50 -1.60
CA SER A 147 7.31 11.33 -1.97
C SER A 147 7.98 10.71 -0.75
N PHE A 148 8.37 9.42 -0.86
CA PHE A 148 9.13 8.76 0.21
C PHE A 148 10.45 9.48 0.51
N SER A 149 11.15 9.95 -0.51
CA SER A 149 12.39 10.71 -0.32
C SER A 149 12.18 11.99 0.47
N ASN A 150 11.14 12.77 0.18
CA ASN A 150 10.80 13.96 0.95
C ASN A 150 10.39 13.62 2.39
N TYR A 151 9.63 12.55 2.59
CA TYR A 151 9.30 12.09 3.93
C TYR A 151 10.56 11.73 4.74
N LEU A 152 11.49 10.98 4.15
CA LEU A 152 12.75 10.59 4.79
C LEU A 152 13.68 11.76 5.08
N SER A 153 13.66 12.82 4.28
CA SER A 153 14.45 14.03 4.55
C SER A 153 13.99 14.81 5.79
N GLN A 154 12.75 14.58 6.23
CA GLN A 154 12.12 15.27 7.36
C GLN A 154 11.92 14.37 8.60
N ASN A 155 12.14 13.07 8.47
CA ASN A 155 11.89 12.09 9.53
C ASN A 155 13.03 11.08 9.65
N THR A 156 13.48 10.85 10.87
CA THR A 156 14.48 9.81 11.17
C THR A 156 13.75 8.48 11.42
N ILE A 157 14.24 7.40 10.80
CA ILE A 157 13.69 6.04 10.93
C ILE A 157 14.79 5.09 11.40
#